data_f1f20cb9fe273ff1831b076db2a79b5a
#
_entry.id   f1f20cb9fe273ff1831b076db2a79b5a
#
_cell.length_a   1.000
_cell.length_b   1.000
_cell.length_c   1.000
_cell.angle_alpha   90.00
_cell.angle_beta   90.00
_cell.angle_gamma   90.00
#
_symmetry.space_group_name_H-M   'P 1'
#
loop_
_entity.id
_entity.type
_entity.pdbx_description
1 polymer ?
#
loop_
_entity_poly.entity_id
_entity_poly.type
_entity_poly.pdbx_seq_one_letter_code
_entity_poly.pdbx_strand_id
1 'polypeptide(L)'
;MKMSQTLPATLRDAPAEAVIASHRLMLRAGLLRKLGNGLFAYLPLGLRAYRKVETIIREEMDAIGALEIKPTVLVPGELWRESGRWDTMGAGMLRVTNRVGQELVVSPTAEEAATALVRDELASYKQLPLTVYQLNTKYRDEIRPRYGVMRGREFTMMDAYSYHADEASLGETYERFAAAYRRLFARCGLSVLTVRADSGQIGGSDSEEFMVESAVGDDTLILCPKCGYAANDEKAACADDATEGAATALPIEEIDTPSVRTIAELAAFLHIAPRSFIKTLIYRAENCALDLSAAPGGAGLKRDPCGVYPEAFFAVCMRGDLDVNEAKLAALLKAGGVSLACDADVERITGAPVGFAGPAGLDSVPVVADKTALALHDAATGALKKDRHYIHVEPGRDFAPFLTGDVRTVKAGDRCPACGSAFYAKKGNELGHIFKLGSLYTTALRVTYLDASGERRTPIMGTYGIGVDRTLASVIEEHHDEAGIVWPLSVAPYQVVIVPVKYEGEMKAAADRLYGELRLRRVEALLDDRNERPGVKFTDSDLIGIPLRVVAGKSLPKVEIRLRKSGETELADIDAAPARIAGIIADALAALRVRQ
;
A
#
# COMPACT_ATOMS: atom_id res chain seq x y z
N MET A 1 1.56 -26.52 24.19
CA MET A 1 2.43 -25.54 24.89
C MET A 1 1.80 -25.16 26.21
N LYS A 2 2.58 -24.97 27.26
CA LYS A 2 2.11 -24.46 28.54
C LYS A 2 2.38 -22.94 28.63
N MET A 3 1.48 -22.19 29.24
CA MET A 3 1.60 -20.73 29.34
C MET A 3 2.87 -20.31 30.08
N SER A 4 3.27 -21.03 31.15
CA SER A 4 4.53 -20.82 31.87
C SER A 4 5.79 -20.96 31.00
N GLN A 5 5.68 -21.60 29.83
CA GLN A 5 6.78 -21.85 28.90
C GLN A 5 6.75 -20.92 27.67
N THR A 6 5.79 -19.96 27.59
CA THR A 6 5.63 -19.07 26.42
C THR A 6 6.23 -17.73 26.70
N LEU A 7 7.19 -17.42 27.39
CA LEU A 7 7.64 -16.04 27.68
C LEU A 7 6.39 -15.12 27.88
N PRO A 8 5.59 -15.33 28.95
CA PRO A 8 4.37 -14.57 29.19
C PRO A 8 4.73 -13.09 29.41
N ALA A 9 4.27 -12.25 28.50
CA ALA A 9 4.71 -10.86 28.44
C ALA A 9 3.53 -9.89 28.24
N THR A 10 2.33 -10.26 28.78
CA THR A 10 1.17 -9.37 28.78
C THR A 10 1.49 -8.09 29.58
N LEU A 11 1.03 -6.95 29.05
CA LEU A 11 1.18 -5.65 29.68
C LEU A 11 -0.19 -5.09 30.05
N ARG A 12 -0.27 -4.43 31.22
CA ARG A 12 -1.48 -3.75 31.64
C ARG A 12 -1.78 -2.57 30.72
N ASP A 13 -0.79 -1.75 30.43
CA ASP A 13 -0.90 -0.53 29.65
C ASP A 13 0.00 -0.61 28.42
N ALA A 14 -0.42 0.02 27.34
CA ALA A 14 0.41 0.18 26.15
C ALA A 14 1.32 1.41 26.30
N PRO A 15 2.52 1.41 25.66
CA PRO A 15 3.33 2.62 25.53
C PRO A 15 2.54 3.75 24.85
N ALA A 16 2.78 5.01 25.25
CA ALA A 16 2.07 6.18 24.76
C ALA A 16 2.17 6.36 23.22
N GLU A 17 3.25 5.87 22.61
CA GLU A 17 3.47 5.90 21.17
C GLU A 17 2.58 4.93 20.36
N ALA A 18 1.96 3.95 21.02
CA ALA A 18 1.07 2.98 20.38
C ALA A 18 -0.34 3.57 20.24
N VAL A 19 -0.59 4.28 19.14
CA VAL A 19 -1.82 5.04 18.92
C VAL A 19 -2.97 4.16 18.42
N ILE A 20 -2.73 3.30 17.43
CA ILE A 20 -3.75 2.44 16.81
C ILE A 20 -3.98 1.15 17.60
N ALA A 21 -5.14 0.52 17.41
CA ALA A 21 -5.56 -0.66 18.17
C ALA A 21 -4.60 -1.84 17.98
N SER A 22 -4.24 -2.17 16.74
CA SER A 22 -3.31 -3.27 16.44
C SER A 22 -1.97 -3.08 17.14
N HIS A 23 -1.36 -1.89 17.08
CA HIS A 23 -0.07 -1.62 17.73
C HIS A 23 -0.17 -1.78 19.25
N ARG A 24 -1.22 -1.20 19.87
CA ARG A 24 -1.46 -1.35 21.32
C ARG A 24 -1.66 -2.80 21.74
N LEU A 25 -2.50 -3.53 21.02
CA LEU A 25 -2.85 -4.90 21.35
C LEU A 25 -1.68 -5.87 21.12
N MET A 26 -0.91 -5.72 20.06
CA MET A 26 0.28 -6.53 19.82
C MET A 26 1.30 -6.39 20.94
N LEU A 27 1.53 -5.18 21.44
CA LEU A 27 2.41 -4.94 22.59
C LEU A 27 1.82 -5.50 23.90
N ARG A 28 0.55 -5.19 24.18
CA ARG A 28 -0.11 -5.61 25.41
C ARG A 28 -0.28 -7.12 25.51
N ALA A 29 -0.68 -7.78 24.44
CA ALA A 29 -0.84 -9.23 24.38
C ALA A 29 0.50 -10.00 24.35
N GLY A 30 1.62 -9.31 24.32
CA GLY A 30 2.94 -9.96 24.27
C GLY A 30 3.22 -10.66 22.96
N LEU A 31 2.77 -10.11 21.84
CA LEU A 31 3.06 -10.65 20.50
C LEU A 31 4.39 -10.17 19.95
N LEU A 32 4.79 -8.93 20.30
CA LEU A 32 6.03 -8.33 19.85
C LEU A 32 6.62 -7.35 20.88
N ARG A 33 7.89 -6.93 20.65
CA ARG A 33 8.57 -5.86 21.39
C ARG A 33 9.34 -4.98 20.42
N LYS A 34 9.38 -3.69 20.73
CA LYS A 34 10.17 -2.71 20.01
C LYS A 34 11.65 -2.84 20.39
N LEU A 35 12.52 -2.94 19.40
CA LEU A 35 13.98 -2.90 19.56
C LEU A 35 14.55 -1.53 19.20
N GLY A 36 13.92 -0.85 18.25
CA GLY A 36 14.29 0.47 17.77
C GLY A 36 13.14 1.15 17.04
N ASN A 37 13.35 2.36 16.57
CA ASN A 37 12.32 3.07 15.80
C ASN A 37 12.04 2.36 14.47
N GLY A 38 10.83 1.82 14.31
CA GLY A 38 10.44 1.01 13.15
C GLY A 38 11.02 -0.41 13.11
N LEU A 39 11.64 -0.87 14.23
CA LEU A 39 12.22 -2.21 14.35
C LEU A 39 11.57 -2.97 15.49
N PHE A 40 10.99 -4.13 15.20
CA PHE A 40 10.22 -4.94 16.13
C PHE A 40 10.67 -6.40 16.10
N ALA A 41 10.68 -7.04 17.27
CA ALA A 41 10.91 -8.47 17.41
C ALA A 41 9.62 -9.18 17.80
N TYR A 42 9.26 -10.24 17.10
CA TYR A 42 8.12 -11.09 17.45
C TYR A 42 8.46 -12.01 18.60
N LEU A 43 7.57 -12.07 19.60
CA LEU A 43 7.60 -13.02 20.70
C LEU A 43 6.90 -14.33 20.30
N PRO A 44 7.02 -15.42 21.07
CA PRO A 44 6.53 -16.74 20.68
C PRO A 44 5.07 -16.79 20.21
N LEU A 45 4.15 -16.07 20.86
CA LEU A 45 2.73 -16.03 20.46
C LEU A 45 2.57 -15.29 19.13
N GLY A 46 3.21 -14.13 19.00
CA GLY A 46 3.16 -13.35 17.76
C GLY A 46 3.76 -14.11 16.58
N LEU A 47 4.93 -14.74 16.78
CA LEU A 47 5.57 -15.55 15.74
C LEU A 47 4.71 -16.73 15.27
N ARG A 48 3.90 -17.33 16.16
CA ARG A 48 2.97 -18.38 15.75
C ARG A 48 1.87 -17.87 14.83
N ALA A 49 1.25 -16.76 15.16
CA ALA A 49 0.24 -16.13 14.30
C ALA A 49 0.86 -15.69 12.97
N TYR A 50 2.03 -15.08 13.02
CA TYR A 50 2.82 -14.67 11.86
C TYR A 50 3.08 -15.83 10.88
N ARG A 51 3.59 -16.98 11.38
CA ARG A 51 3.85 -18.18 10.58
C ARG A 51 2.59 -18.77 9.95
N LYS A 52 1.42 -18.58 10.55
CA LYS A 52 0.14 -19.00 9.95
C LYS A 52 -0.21 -18.14 8.74
N VAL A 53 0.02 -16.83 8.81
CA VAL A 53 -0.11 -15.96 7.64
C VAL A 53 0.85 -16.40 6.54
N GLU A 54 2.12 -16.65 6.85
CA GLU A 54 3.11 -17.16 5.88
C GLU A 54 2.67 -18.51 5.27
N THR A 55 2.07 -19.41 6.08
CA THR A 55 1.58 -20.70 5.60
C THR A 55 0.43 -20.53 4.62
N ILE A 56 -0.54 -19.66 4.93
CA ILE A 56 -1.65 -19.35 4.02
C ILE A 56 -1.13 -18.79 2.71
N ILE A 57 -0.13 -17.89 2.77
CA ILE A 57 0.51 -17.33 1.59
C ILE A 57 1.14 -18.43 0.73
N ARG A 58 1.96 -19.32 1.31
CA ARG A 58 2.59 -20.44 0.57
C ARG A 58 1.56 -21.32 -0.11
N GLU A 59 0.52 -21.72 0.63
CA GLU A 59 -0.54 -22.58 0.09
C GLU A 59 -1.24 -21.95 -1.13
N GLU A 60 -1.48 -20.63 -1.12
CA GLU A 60 -2.10 -19.95 -2.27
C GLU A 60 -1.11 -19.76 -3.43
N MET A 61 0.17 -19.50 -3.17
CA MET A 61 1.20 -19.38 -4.21
C MET A 61 1.49 -20.74 -4.87
N ASP A 62 1.61 -21.80 -4.08
CA ASP A 62 1.79 -23.18 -4.59
C ASP A 62 0.57 -23.60 -5.43
N ALA A 63 -0.66 -23.23 -5.01
CA ALA A 63 -1.89 -23.56 -5.73
C ALA A 63 -1.97 -22.92 -7.13
N ILE A 64 -1.32 -21.79 -7.35
CA ILE A 64 -1.23 -21.16 -8.68
C ILE A 64 0.02 -21.57 -9.47
N GLY A 65 0.85 -22.46 -8.92
CA GLY A 65 2.03 -23.02 -9.58
C GLY A 65 3.27 -22.13 -9.50
N ALA A 66 3.35 -21.19 -8.56
CA ALA A 66 4.53 -20.41 -8.32
C ALA A 66 5.59 -21.22 -7.54
N LEU A 67 6.87 -20.99 -7.83
CA LEU A 67 8.00 -21.74 -7.24
C LEU A 67 8.67 -20.93 -6.15
N GLU A 68 8.73 -21.44 -4.91
CA GLU A 68 9.43 -20.75 -3.81
C GLU A 68 10.94 -20.76 -4.01
N ILE A 69 11.57 -19.59 -3.92
CA ILE A 69 13.02 -19.39 -3.95
C ILE A 69 13.48 -18.68 -2.68
N LYS A 70 14.78 -18.71 -2.37
CA LYS A 70 15.37 -18.03 -1.21
C LYS A 70 16.59 -17.18 -1.62
N PRO A 71 16.39 -16.02 -2.24
CA PRO A 71 17.48 -15.10 -2.53
C PRO A 71 18.10 -14.50 -1.27
N THR A 72 19.26 -13.88 -1.42
CA THR A 72 19.93 -13.13 -0.34
C THR A 72 19.21 -11.81 -0.05
N VAL A 73 19.28 -11.35 1.20
CA VAL A 73 18.78 -10.01 1.60
C VAL A 73 19.76 -8.92 1.15
N LEU A 74 21.08 -9.22 1.19
CA LEU A 74 22.11 -8.34 0.66
C LEU A 74 22.30 -8.64 -0.83
N VAL A 75 22.12 -7.63 -1.66
CA VAL A 75 22.18 -7.71 -3.12
C VAL A 75 23.33 -6.84 -3.63
N PRO A 76 24.17 -7.34 -4.57
CA PRO A 76 25.23 -6.53 -5.17
C PRO A 76 24.71 -5.23 -5.80
N GLY A 77 25.43 -4.12 -5.54
CA GLY A 77 25.06 -2.79 -6.05
C GLY A 77 25.10 -2.71 -7.58
N GLU A 78 25.89 -3.58 -8.23
CA GLU A 78 25.98 -3.69 -9.67
C GLU A 78 24.63 -4.00 -10.33
N LEU A 79 23.82 -4.91 -9.73
CA LEU A 79 22.49 -5.25 -10.26
C LEU A 79 21.53 -4.05 -10.22
N TRP A 80 21.65 -3.22 -9.19
CA TRP A 80 20.87 -1.99 -9.05
C TRP A 80 21.30 -0.91 -10.04
N ARG A 81 22.59 -0.88 -10.40
CA ARG A 81 23.09 -0.01 -11.47
C ARG A 81 22.66 -0.50 -12.85
N GLU A 82 22.69 -1.82 -13.09
CA GLU A 82 22.20 -2.41 -14.34
C GLU A 82 20.72 -2.08 -14.56
N SER A 83 19.87 -2.13 -13.53
CA SER A 83 18.45 -1.75 -13.62
C SER A 83 18.20 -0.24 -13.72
N GLY A 84 19.21 0.60 -13.45
CA GLY A 84 19.09 2.04 -13.35
C GLY A 84 18.45 2.54 -12.05
N ARG A 85 18.11 1.64 -11.13
CA ARG A 85 17.43 2.01 -9.88
C ARG A 85 18.37 2.40 -8.74
N TRP A 86 19.68 2.28 -8.93
CA TRP A 86 20.66 2.73 -7.94
C TRP A 86 20.45 4.21 -7.56
N ASP A 87 20.16 5.06 -8.53
CA ASP A 87 19.99 6.49 -8.31
C ASP A 87 18.52 6.88 -8.09
N THR A 88 17.58 6.21 -8.76
CA THR A 88 16.14 6.58 -8.72
C THR A 88 15.41 6.11 -7.46
N MET A 89 15.86 5.05 -6.76
CA MET A 89 15.28 4.62 -5.49
C MET A 89 15.54 5.57 -4.32
N GLY A 90 16.44 6.53 -4.48
CA GLY A 90 16.68 7.59 -3.54
C GLY A 90 17.17 7.14 -2.15
N ALA A 91 16.84 7.91 -1.13
CA ALA A 91 17.29 7.72 0.25
C ALA A 91 16.59 6.55 0.98
N GLY A 92 15.48 6.04 0.45
CA GLY A 92 14.77 4.89 1.04
C GLY A 92 15.53 3.56 0.91
N MET A 93 16.57 3.51 0.08
CA MET A 93 17.42 2.34 -0.14
C MET A 93 18.66 2.38 0.77
N LEU A 94 18.75 1.43 1.71
CA LEU A 94 19.92 1.32 2.59
C LEU A 94 21.08 0.66 1.85
N ARG A 95 22.16 1.44 1.66
CA ARG A 95 23.41 1.01 1.01
C ARG A 95 24.45 0.72 2.07
N VAL A 96 25.21 -0.34 1.88
CA VAL A 96 26.29 -0.75 2.78
C VAL A 96 27.54 -1.12 1.99
N THR A 97 28.70 -0.86 2.55
CA THR A 97 29.99 -1.26 1.97
C THR A 97 30.62 -2.34 2.84
N ASN A 98 31.00 -3.46 2.24
CA ASN A 98 31.68 -4.54 2.95
C ASN A 98 33.17 -4.23 3.15
N ARG A 99 33.89 -5.14 3.88
CA ARG A 99 35.31 -4.93 4.23
C ARG A 99 36.28 -4.88 3.04
N VAL A 100 35.86 -5.37 1.88
CA VAL A 100 36.67 -5.35 0.64
C VAL A 100 36.25 -4.23 -0.31
N GLY A 101 35.42 -3.28 0.17
CA GLY A 101 35.00 -2.12 -0.62
C GLY A 101 33.87 -2.37 -1.59
N GLN A 102 33.23 -3.55 -1.57
CA GLN A 102 32.07 -3.83 -2.42
C GLN A 102 30.81 -3.16 -1.87
N GLU A 103 30.09 -2.46 -2.72
CA GLU A 103 28.80 -1.85 -2.40
C GLU A 103 27.67 -2.87 -2.54
N LEU A 104 26.86 -2.94 -1.51
CA LEU A 104 25.71 -3.83 -1.40
C LEU A 104 24.46 -3.02 -1.02
N VAL A 105 23.30 -3.54 -1.35
CA VAL A 105 22.00 -2.99 -0.95
C VAL A 105 21.31 -3.95 0.00
N VAL A 106 20.79 -3.46 1.12
CA VAL A 106 19.82 -4.19 1.92
C VAL A 106 18.47 -4.08 1.20
N SER A 107 18.02 -5.17 0.62
CA SER A 107 16.95 -5.21 -0.39
C SER A 107 15.63 -4.58 0.07
N PRO A 108 15.17 -3.46 -0.53
CA PRO A 108 13.84 -2.89 -0.28
C PRO A 108 12.74 -3.62 -1.07
N THR A 109 13.13 -4.29 -2.15
CA THR A 109 12.37 -5.15 -3.07
C THR A 109 13.37 -6.03 -3.82
N ALA A 110 13.00 -6.98 -4.66
CA ALA A 110 13.95 -7.93 -5.22
C ALA A 110 13.77 -8.23 -6.72
N GLU A 111 13.25 -7.27 -7.51
CA GLU A 111 13.16 -7.40 -8.98
C GLU A 111 14.52 -7.73 -9.58
N GLU A 112 15.57 -7.02 -9.16
CA GLU A 112 16.94 -7.22 -9.62
C GLU A 112 17.48 -8.62 -9.29
N ALA A 113 17.32 -9.03 -8.03
CA ALA A 113 17.82 -10.31 -7.56
C ALA A 113 17.11 -11.51 -8.22
N ALA A 114 15.78 -11.45 -8.34
CA ALA A 114 14.99 -12.50 -8.97
C ALA A 114 15.26 -12.57 -10.48
N THR A 115 15.33 -11.42 -11.14
CA THR A 115 15.62 -11.36 -12.59
C THR A 115 17.04 -11.81 -12.92
N ALA A 116 18.02 -11.50 -12.06
CA ALA A 116 19.40 -12.01 -12.23
C ALA A 116 19.46 -13.53 -12.11
N LEU A 117 18.74 -14.13 -11.15
CA LEU A 117 18.62 -15.60 -11.04
C LEU A 117 18.00 -16.22 -12.30
N VAL A 118 16.90 -15.64 -12.78
CA VAL A 118 16.18 -16.14 -13.96
C VAL A 118 16.99 -15.95 -15.23
N ARG A 119 17.80 -14.91 -15.34
CA ARG A 119 18.69 -14.64 -16.48
C ARG A 119 19.57 -15.82 -16.86
N ASP A 120 20.11 -16.49 -15.86
CA ASP A 120 21.08 -17.56 -16.06
C ASP A 120 20.38 -18.95 -16.25
N GLU A 121 19.10 -19.05 -15.91
CA GLU A 121 18.33 -20.31 -15.94
C GLU A 121 17.32 -20.38 -17.11
N LEU A 122 16.86 -19.23 -17.62
CA LEU A 122 15.87 -19.14 -18.69
C LEU A 122 16.55 -19.23 -20.06
N ALA A 123 16.40 -20.37 -20.75
CA ALA A 123 17.02 -20.60 -22.05
C ALA A 123 16.02 -20.75 -23.20
N SER A 124 14.78 -21.19 -22.95
CA SER A 124 13.81 -21.58 -23.97
C SER A 124 12.39 -21.16 -23.63
N TYR A 125 11.60 -20.84 -24.66
CA TYR A 125 10.16 -20.58 -24.54
C TYR A 125 9.37 -21.70 -23.84
N LYS A 126 9.89 -22.93 -23.84
CA LYS A 126 9.26 -24.09 -23.17
C LYS A 126 9.25 -23.96 -21.63
N GLN A 127 10.08 -23.06 -21.09
CA GLN A 127 10.14 -22.77 -19.66
C GLN A 127 9.17 -21.64 -19.25
N LEU A 128 8.51 -21.01 -20.21
CA LEU A 128 7.55 -19.92 -19.98
C LEU A 128 6.09 -20.46 -20.05
N PRO A 129 5.15 -19.91 -19.25
CA PRO A 129 5.40 -18.89 -18.23
C PRO A 129 6.16 -19.48 -17.02
N LEU A 130 7.10 -18.71 -16.47
CA LEU A 130 7.84 -19.05 -15.25
C LEU A 130 7.44 -18.07 -14.15
N THR A 131 7.08 -18.57 -12.99
CA THR A 131 6.77 -17.74 -11.82
C THR A 131 7.58 -18.21 -10.62
N VAL A 132 8.31 -17.30 -10.01
CA VAL A 132 9.07 -17.54 -8.77
C VAL A 132 8.58 -16.59 -7.68
N TYR A 133 8.62 -17.02 -6.41
CA TYR A 133 8.29 -16.16 -5.27
C TYR A 133 9.21 -16.42 -4.09
N GLN A 134 9.27 -15.46 -3.18
CA GLN A 134 9.97 -15.58 -1.91
C GLN A 134 9.13 -15.02 -0.75
N LEU A 135 9.39 -15.52 0.44
CA LEU A 135 9.04 -14.90 1.71
C LEU A 135 10.35 -14.49 2.37
N ASN A 136 10.67 -13.20 2.33
CA ASN A 136 11.98 -12.73 2.76
C ASN A 136 11.94 -11.34 3.37
N THR A 137 12.92 -11.06 4.22
CA THR A 137 13.09 -9.76 4.86
C THR A 137 13.38 -8.67 3.83
N LYS A 138 12.72 -7.54 3.97
CA LYS A 138 12.97 -6.30 3.27
C LYS A 138 13.32 -5.20 4.26
N TYR A 139 14.08 -4.24 3.80
CA TYR A 139 14.41 -3.06 4.57
C TYR A 139 14.16 -1.80 3.74
N ARG A 140 13.36 -0.89 4.28
CA ARG A 140 13.13 0.44 3.71
C ARG A 140 13.48 1.49 4.76
N ASP A 141 14.37 2.42 4.42
CA ASP A 141 14.79 3.46 5.37
C ASP A 141 13.69 4.54 5.51
N GLU A 142 12.59 4.11 6.07
CA GLU A 142 11.41 4.95 6.30
C GLU A 142 11.76 6.08 7.27
N ILE A 143 11.56 7.34 6.83
CA ILE A 143 11.89 8.53 7.63
C ILE A 143 11.01 8.59 8.88
N ARG A 144 9.72 8.26 8.75
CA ARG A 144 8.73 8.35 9.83
C ARG A 144 7.97 7.03 9.99
N PRO A 145 8.63 5.97 10.52
CA PRO A 145 7.92 4.73 10.81
C PRO A 145 6.85 5.00 11.86
N ARG A 146 5.66 4.41 11.66
CA ARG A 146 4.49 4.63 12.51
C ARG A 146 3.62 3.39 12.56
N TYR A 147 2.72 3.35 13.56
CA TYR A 147 1.71 2.30 13.69
C TYR A 147 2.30 0.88 13.88
N GLY A 148 3.43 0.77 14.59
CA GLY A 148 4.07 -0.52 14.86
C GLY A 148 4.59 -1.18 13.59
N VAL A 149 4.21 -2.44 13.38
CA VAL A 149 4.60 -3.21 12.18
C VAL A 149 3.74 -2.91 10.95
N MET A 150 2.75 -2.04 11.05
CA MET A 150 1.97 -1.59 9.89
C MET A 150 2.86 -0.82 8.89
N ARG A 151 3.78 0.02 9.42
CA ARG A 151 4.76 0.79 8.64
C ARG A 151 6.09 0.83 9.37
N GLY A 152 6.76 -0.32 9.42
CA GLY A 152 8.11 -0.49 9.97
C GLY A 152 9.21 -0.28 8.92
N ARG A 153 10.47 -0.28 9.38
CA ARG A 153 11.66 -0.25 8.50
C ARG A 153 12.06 -1.63 8.01
N GLU A 154 12.01 -2.62 8.90
CA GLU A 154 12.27 -4.02 8.58
C GLU A 154 10.96 -4.81 8.66
N PHE A 155 10.66 -5.57 7.62
CA PHE A 155 9.45 -6.36 7.51
C PHE A 155 9.65 -7.53 6.55
N THR A 156 8.79 -8.53 6.60
CA THR A 156 8.79 -9.60 5.60
C THR A 156 7.77 -9.31 4.51
N MET A 157 8.19 -9.54 3.28
CA MET A 157 7.32 -9.49 2.12
C MET A 157 7.29 -10.86 1.44
N MET A 158 6.11 -11.32 1.06
CA MET A 158 6.00 -12.23 -0.06
C MET A 158 6.08 -11.37 -1.31
N ASP A 159 7.06 -11.62 -2.14
CA ASP A 159 7.21 -10.99 -3.44
C ASP A 159 7.45 -12.07 -4.51
N ALA A 160 6.62 -12.01 -5.56
CA ALA A 160 6.64 -12.94 -6.67
C ALA A 160 6.95 -12.20 -7.98
N TYR A 161 7.54 -12.93 -8.91
CA TYR A 161 7.99 -12.44 -10.21
C TYR A 161 7.62 -13.45 -11.27
N SER A 162 6.90 -13.00 -12.30
CA SER A 162 6.50 -13.86 -13.41
C SER A 162 7.13 -13.40 -14.71
N TYR A 163 7.48 -14.36 -15.57
CA TYR A 163 8.13 -14.11 -16.86
C TYR A 163 7.33 -14.79 -17.96
N HIS A 164 7.10 -14.07 -19.06
CA HIS A 164 6.17 -14.45 -20.11
C HIS A 164 6.73 -14.16 -21.50
N ALA A 165 6.24 -14.89 -22.50
CA ALA A 165 6.55 -14.65 -23.88
C ALA A 165 5.75 -13.48 -24.48
N ASP A 166 4.53 -13.21 -23.95
CA ASP A 166 3.59 -12.24 -24.48
C ASP A 166 2.64 -11.68 -23.41
N GLU A 167 1.94 -10.60 -23.76
CA GLU A 167 1.00 -9.89 -22.88
C GLU A 167 -0.23 -10.73 -22.48
N ALA A 168 -0.69 -11.66 -23.33
CA ALA A 168 -1.84 -12.49 -23.02
C ALA A 168 -1.50 -13.43 -21.85
N SER A 169 -0.33 -14.09 -21.92
CA SER A 169 0.17 -14.95 -20.85
C SER A 169 0.42 -14.17 -19.54
N LEU A 170 0.94 -12.94 -19.63
CA LEU A 170 1.08 -12.06 -18.47
C LEU A 170 -0.29 -11.72 -17.88
N GLY A 171 -1.27 -11.36 -18.71
CA GLY A 171 -2.64 -11.05 -18.29
C GLY A 171 -3.31 -12.21 -17.54
N GLU A 172 -3.20 -13.43 -18.06
CA GLU A 172 -3.75 -14.63 -17.40
C GLU A 172 -3.10 -14.88 -16.02
N THR A 173 -1.80 -14.69 -15.91
CA THR A 173 -1.09 -14.86 -14.63
C THR A 173 -1.44 -13.75 -13.66
N TYR A 174 -1.56 -12.51 -14.13
CA TYR A 174 -2.02 -11.37 -13.33
C TYR A 174 -3.38 -11.63 -12.68
N GLU A 175 -4.37 -12.10 -13.45
CA GLU A 175 -5.70 -12.44 -12.93
C GLU A 175 -5.65 -13.63 -11.94
N ARG A 176 -4.79 -14.63 -12.17
CA ARG A 176 -4.58 -15.72 -11.22
C ARG A 176 -4.03 -15.24 -9.88
N PHE A 177 -3.07 -14.29 -9.89
CA PHE A 177 -2.57 -13.66 -8.68
C PHE A 177 -3.65 -12.83 -7.99
N ALA A 178 -4.41 -12.02 -8.73
CA ALA A 178 -5.51 -11.24 -8.17
C ALA A 178 -6.54 -12.14 -7.45
N ALA A 179 -6.92 -13.25 -8.06
CA ALA A 179 -7.82 -14.22 -7.44
C ALA A 179 -7.19 -14.90 -6.21
N ALA A 180 -5.91 -15.28 -6.27
CA ALA A 180 -5.19 -15.87 -5.14
C ALA A 180 -5.11 -14.90 -3.95
N TYR A 181 -4.84 -13.60 -4.19
CA TYR A 181 -4.79 -12.58 -3.15
C TYR A 181 -6.14 -12.41 -2.44
N ARG A 182 -7.24 -12.36 -3.20
CA ARG A 182 -8.58 -12.29 -2.59
C ARG A 182 -8.86 -13.49 -1.68
N ARG A 183 -8.54 -14.72 -2.11
CA ARG A 183 -8.68 -15.93 -1.28
C ARG A 183 -7.77 -15.89 -0.05
N LEU A 184 -6.51 -15.51 -0.22
CA LEU A 184 -5.53 -15.40 0.85
C LEU A 184 -6.02 -14.46 1.97
N PHE A 185 -6.44 -13.25 1.62
CA PHE A 185 -6.92 -12.29 2.60
C PHE A 185 -8.23 -12.74 3.25
N ALA A 186 -9.15 -13.33 2.49
CA ALA A 186 -10.37 -13.93 3.06
C ALA A 186 -10.05 -15.06 4.05
N ARG A 187 -9.05 -15.90 3.77
CA ARG A 187 -8.55 -16.93 4.69
C ARG A 187 -7.93 -16.32 5.95
N CYS A 188 -7.32 -15.16 5.85
CA CYS A 188 -6.83 -14.39 7.00
C CYS A 188 -7.96 -13.67 7.76
N GLY A 189 -9.21 -13.72 7.26
CA GLY A 189 -10.37 -13.05 7.86
C GLY A 189 -10.55 -11.61 7.42
N LEU A 190 -9.84 -11.15 6.39
CA LEU A 190 -9.88 -9.78 5.88
C LEU A 190 -10.75 -9.70 4.62
N SER A 191 -11.54 -8.63 4.51
CA SER A 191 -12.28 -8.27 3.31
C SER A 191 -11.52 -7.17 2.58
N VAL A 192 -11.01 -7.46 1.39
CA VAL A 192 -10.21 -6.51 0.62
C VAL A 192 -10.98 -5.96 -0.58
N LEU A 193 -10.71 -4.71 -0.90
CA LEU A 193 -11.09 -4.05 -2.14
C LEU A 193 -9.90 -4.07 -3.09
N THR A 194 -10.13 -4.46 -4.34
CA THR A 194 -9.13 -4.29 -5.40
C THR A 194 -9.32 -2.92 -6.01
N VAL A 195 -8.28 -2.08 -5.97
CA VAL A 195 -8.32 -0.70 -6.45
C VAL A 195 -7.22 -0.46 -7.47
N ARG A 196 -7.49 0.34 -8.48
CA ARG A 196 -6.47 0.80 -9.42
C ARG A 196 -5.48 1.72 -8.71
N ALA A 197 -4.20 1.54 -8.99
CA ALA A 197 -3.11 2.24 -8.33
C ALA A 197 -2.09 2.80 -9.34
N ASP A 198 -1.28 3.73 -8.88
CA ASP A 198 -0.09 4.18 -9.63
C ASP A 198 1.05 3.18 -9.45
N SER A 199 1.84 2.95 -10.50
CA SER A 199 2.96 2.01 -10.45
C SER A 199 4.21 2.58 -9.75
N GLY A 200 4.27 3.88 -9.54
CA GLY A 200 5.34 4.57 -8.82
C GLY A 200 6.75 4.21 -9.28
N GLN A 201 7.67 4.07 -8.32
CA GLN A 201 9.08 3.74 -8.57
C GLN A 201 9.32 2.29 -9.04
N ILE A 202 8.32 1.41 -8.93
CA ILE A 202 8.39 0.04 -9.45
C ILE A 202 8.32 0.08 -10.98
N GLY A 203 7.49 0.97 -11.53
CA GLY A 203 7.28 1.14 -12.95
C GLY A 203 6.26 0.16 -13.51
N GLY A 204 6.12 0.17 -14.83
CA GLY A 204 5.16 -0.66 -15.54
C GLY A 204 3.98 0.12 -16.11
N SER A 205 3.04 -0.59 -16.72
CA SER A 205 1.90 0.02 -17.44
C SER A 205 0.60 0.02 -16.66
N ASP A 206 0.43 -0.90 -15.71
CA ASP A 206 -0.83 -1.11 -14.99
C ASP A 206 -0.55 -1.76 -13.62
N SER A 207 -1.29 -1.33 -12.60
CA SER A 207 -1.18 -1.92 -11.27
C SER A 207 -2.49 -1.84 -10.48
N GLU A 208 -2.65 -2.80 -9.56
CA GLU A 208 -3.80 -2.88 -8.64
C GLU A 208 -3.33 -3.18 -7.23
N GLU A 209 -3.93 -2.48 -6.27
CA GLU A 209 -3.72 -2.68 -4.83
C GLU A 209 -4.88 -3.44 -4.20
N PHE A 210 -4.56 -4.25 -3.21
CA PHE A 210 -5.52 -4.95 -2.35
C PHE A 210 -5.59 -4.23 -1.02
N MET A 211 -6.66 -3.46 -0.85
CA MET A 211 -6.85 -2.53 0.26
C MET A 211 -7.85 -3.08 1.27
N VAL A 212 -7.55 -2.97 2.55
CA VAL A 212 -8.54 -3.14 3.62
C VAL A 212 -9.03 -1.76 4.06
N GLU A 213 -10.37 -1.58 4.14
CA GLU A 213 -10.92 -0.36 4.73
C GLU A 213 -10.48 -0.26 6.20
N SER A 214 -9.91 0.86 6.58
CA SER A 214 -9.48 1.10 7.96
C SER A 214 -9.55 2.57 8.30
N ALA A 215 -10.13 2.90 9.44
CA ALA A 215 -10.24 4.30 9.89
C ALA A 215 -8.87 4.96 10.11
N VAL A 216 -7.84 4.15 10.31
CA VAL A 216 -6.45 4.59 10.53
C VAL A 216 -5.58 4.40 9.28
N GLY A 217 -6.19 4.13 8.13
CA GLY A 217 -5.49 3.96 6.85
C GLY A 217 -4.78 5.22 6.38
N ASP A 218 -3.62 5.03 5.75
CA ASP A 218 -2.84 6.11 5.17
C ASP A 218 -3.42 6.60 3.84
N ASP A 219 -3.96 5.67 3.05
CA ASP A 219 -4.41 5.92 1.69
C ASP A 219 -5.88 6.34 1.63
N THR A 220 -6.23 7.12 0.64
CA THR A 220 -7.62 7.51 0.37
C THR A 220 -8.15 6.72 -0.81
N LEU A 221 -9.23 5.99 -0.59
CA LEU A 221 -9.92 5.19 -1.61
C LEU A 221 -11.09 5.99 -2.18
N ILE A 222 -11.11 6.15 -3.49
CA ILE A 222 -12.20 6.77 -4.25
C ILE A 222 -13.07 5.68 -4.83
N LEU A 223 -14.30 5.60 -4.37
CA LEU A 223 -15.19 4.46 -4.60
C LEU A 223 -16.51 4.91 -5.23
N CYS A 224 -16.99 4.16 -6.23
CA CYS A 224 -18.30 4.38 -6.83
C CYS A 224 -19.35 3.44 -6.23
N PRO A 225 -20.46 3.95 -5.69
CA PRO A 225 -21.50 3.09 -5.10
C PRO A 225 -22.31 2.29 -6.12
N LYS A 226 -22.19 2.60 -7.43
CA LYS A 226 -23.07 2.04 -8.47
C LYS A 226 -22.39 1.01 -9.38
N CYS A 227 -21.18 1.28 -9.89
CA CYS A 227 -20.56 0.45 -10.91
C CYS A 227 -19.32 -0.33 -10.42
N GLY A 228 -18.95 -0.21 -9.14
CA GLY A 228 -17.78 -0.89 -8.58
C GLY A 228 -16.43 -0.26 -8.96
N TYR A 229 -16.41 0.94 -9.60
CA TYR A 229 -15.15 1.65 -9.81
C TYR A 229 -14.48 1.92 -8.46
N ALA A 230 -13.21 1.56 -8.37
CA ALA A 230 -12.38 1.75 -7.20
C ALA A 230 -10.95 2.14 -7.62
N ALA A 231 -10.38 3.16 -7.01
CA ALA A 231 -9.01 3.60 -7.22
C ALA A 231 -8.47 4.26 -5.95
N ASN A 232 -7.15 4.25 -5.74
CA ASN A 232 -6.53 5.14 -4.76
C ASN A 232 -6.54 6.59 -5.27
N ASP A 233 -6.32 7.55 -4.39
CA ASP A 233 -6.36 8.99 -4.74
C ASP A 233 -5.27 9.39 -5.74
N GLU A 234 -4.16 8.65 -5.80
CA GLU A 234 -3.07 8.89 -6.76
C GLU A 234 -3.50 8.57 -8.21
N LYS A 235 -4.34 7.56 -8.41
CA LYS A 235 -4.76 7.08 -9.74
C LYS A 235 -6.21 7.42 -10.11
N ALA A 236 -7.04 7.81 -9.15
CA ALA A 236 -8.45 8.06 -9.38
C ALA A 236 -8.69 9.06 -10.53
N ALA A 237 -9.58 8.71 -11.46
CA ALA A 237 -10.07 9.58 -12.52
C ALA A 237 -11.55 9.89 -12.29
N CYS A 238 -12.01 11.05 -12.72
CA CYS A 238 -13.43 11.42 -12.70
C CYS A 238 -13.93 11.77 -14.10
N ALA A 239 -15.24 11.84 -14.26
CA ALA A 239 -15.84 12.34 -15.49
C ALA A 239 -15.38 13.77 -15.76
N ASP A 240 -15.22 14.11 -17.03
CA ASP A 240 -14.91 15.47 -17.42
C ASP A 240 -16.05 16.40 -16.96
N ASP A 241 -15.70 17.54 -16.41
CA ASP A 241 -16.67 18.58 -16.07
C ASP A 241 -17.24 19.17 -17.38
N ALA A 242 -18.52 19.52 -17.35
CA ALA A 242 -19.12 20.23 -18.46
C ALA A 242 -18.41 21.58 -18.67
N THR A 243 -18.23 21.97 -19.93
CA THR A 243 -17.73 23.30 -20.28
C THR A 243 -18.57 24.38 -19.60
N GLU A 244 -17.96 25.21 -18.80
CA GLU A 244 -18.65 26.29 -18.08
C GLU A 244 -18.50 27.62 -18.80
N GLY A 245 -19.63 28.29 -19.05
CA GLY A 245 -19.68 29.59 -19.70
C GLY A 245 -19.73 29.52 -21.23
N ALA A 246 -19.89 30.64 -21.85
CA ALA A 246 -19.73 30.84 -23.28
C ALA A 246 -18.41 31.56 -23.54
N ALA A 247 -17.73 31.24 -24.64
CA ALA A 247 -16.53 31.94 -25.03
C ALA A 247 -16.78 33.48 -25.11
N THR A 248 -15.90 34.25 -24.46
CA THR A 248 -16.01 35.70 -24.46
C THR A 248 -15.33 36.33 -25.67
N ALA A 249 -15.96 37.29 -26.29
CA ALA A 249 -15.36 38.13 -27.33
C ALA A 249 -14.56 39.30 -26.74
N LEU A 250 -14.61 39.54 -25.42
CA LEU A 250 -13.86 40.60 -24.76
C LEU A 250 -12.37 40.29 -24.79
N PRO A 251 -11.51 41.27 -25.05
CA PRO A 251 -10.08 41.08 -24.95
C PRO A 251 -9.65 40.81 -23.51
N ILE A 252 -8.53 40.14 -23.34
CA ILE A 252 -7.89 40.00 -22.03
C ILE A 252 -7.65 41.38 -21.43
N GLU A 253 -8.01 41.58 -20.17
CA GLU A 253 -7.87 42.85 -19.46
C GLU A 253 -7.05 42.65 -18.16
N GLU A 254 -6.07 43.55 -17.93
CA GLU A 254 -5.28 43.56 -16.70
C GLU A 254 -5.95 44.49 -15.68
N ILE A 255 -6.22 44.01 -14.48
CA ILE A 255 -6.88 44.75 -13.41
C ILE A 255 -6.01 44.84 -12.16
N ASP A 256 -6.20 45.92 -11.37
CA ASP A 256 -5.57 46.09 -10.06
C ASP A 256 -6.25 45.24 -9.00
N THR A 257 -5.46 44.46 -8.27
CA THR A 257 -5.95 43.58 -7.19
C THR A 257 -5.02 43.69 -5.98
N PRO A 258 -4.96 44.84 -5.30
CA PRO A 258 -3.98 45.11 -4.25
C PRO A 258 -4.15 44.16 -3.06
N SER A 259 -3.04 43.51 -2.67
CA SER A 259 -2.99 42.57 -1.54
C SER A 259 -3.84 41.29 -1.67
N VAL A 260 -4.31 40.96 -2.88
CA VAL A 260 -5.09 39.74 -3.17
C VAL A 260 -4.16 38.69 -3.77
N ARG A 261 -3.96 37.54 -3.08
CA ARG A 261 -2.99 36.50 -3.48
C ARG A 261 -3.58 35.11 -3.65
N THR A 262 -4.66 34.83 -2.94
CA THR A 262 -5.28 33.49 -2.96
C THR A 262 -6.54 33.50 -3.83
N ILE A 263 -6.92 32.32 -4.35
CA ILE A 263 -8.18 32.17 -5.11
C ILE A 263 -9.39 32.60 -4.28
N ALA A 264 -9.40 32.36 -2.97
CA ALA A 264 -10.51 32.75 -2.09
C ALA A 264 -10.62 34.31 -1.97
N GLU A 265 -9.48 34.98 -1.79
CA GLU A 265 -9.44 36.45 -1.75
C GLU A 265 -9.86 37.05 -3.09
N LEU A 266 -9.37 36.50 -4.21
CA LEU A 266 -9.68 36.96 -5.55
C LEU A 266 -11.15 36.72 -5.89
N ALA A 267 -11.72 35.57 -5.50
CA ALA A 267 -13.14 35.29 -5.64
C ALA A 267 -14.02 36.29 -4.88
N ALA A 268 -13.61 36.64 -3.65
CA ALA A 268 -14.30 37.66 -2.86
C ALA A 268 -14.15 39.06 -3.47
N PHE A 269 -12.99 39.43 -4.00
CA PHE A 269 -12.70 40.71 -4.62
C PHE A 269 -13.49 40.94 -5.92
N LEU A 270 -13.51 39.91 -6.79
CA LEU A 270 -14.20 39.99 -8.09
C LEU A 270 -15.68 39.60 -8.03
N HIS A 271 -16.14 39.08 -6.89
CA HIS A 271 -17.51 38.53 -6.72
C HIS A 271 -17.87 37.40 -7.69
N ILE A 272 -16.91 36.58 -8.06
CA ILE A 272 -17.09 35.40 -8.92
C ILE A 272 -16.68 34.10 -8.21
N ALA A 273 -17.21 32.96 -8.67
CA ALA A 273 -16.97 31.70 -8.03
C ALA A 273 -15.49 31.22 -8.18
N PRO A 274 -14.90 30.55 -7.19
CA PRO A 274 -13.55 29.98 -7.30
C PRO A 274 -13.30 29.11 -8.55
N ARG A 275 -14.34 28.46 -9.05
CA ARG A 275 -14.28 27.63 -10.27
C ARG A 275 -14.11 28.43 -11.57
N SER A 276 -14.31 29.73 -11.56
CA SER A 276 -14.11 30.60 -12.74
C SER A 276 -12.67 31.11 -12.88
N PHE A 277 -11.75 30.63 -12.07
CA PHE A 277 -10.34 30.99 -12.14
C PHE A 277 -9.49 29.89 -12.77
N ILE A 278 -8.46 30.30 -13.51
CA ILE A 278 -7.33 29.44 -13.90
C ILE A 278 -6.21 29.68 -12.87
N LYS A 279 -6.05 28.73 -11.95
CA LYS A 279 -4.96 28.72 -10.97
C LYS A 279 -3.70 28.18 -11.64
N THR A 280 -2.59 28.91 -11.50
CA THR A 280 -1.27 28.50 -12.04
C THR A 280 -0.28 28.31 -10.90
N LEU A 281 0.31 27.11 -10.83
CA LEU A 281 1.31 26.72 -9.84
C LEU A 281 2.60 26.36 -10.55
N ILE A 282 3.74 26.78 -10.02
CA ILE A 282 5.05 26.40 -10.55
C ILE A 282 5.52 25.13 -9.83
N TYR A 283 5.80 24.08 -10.60
CA TYR A 283 6.32 22.82 -10.12
C TYR A 283 7.76 22.59 -10.61
N ARG A 284 8.56 22.05 -9.73
CA ARG A 284 9.88 21.51 -10.02
C ARG A 284 9.74 20.02 -10.25
N ALA A 285 10.25 19.51 -11.37
CA ALA A 285 10.31 18.10 -11.70
C ALA A 285 11.76 17.61 -11.64
N GLU A 286 11.98 16.45 -11.04
CA GLU A 286 13.28 15.80 -10.91
C GLU A 286 13.37 14.60 -11.87
N ASN A 287 14.53 14.42 -12.53
CA ASN A 287 14.77 13.31 -13.47
C ASN A 287 13.68 13.18 -14.55
N CYS A 288 13.37 14.30 -15.21
CA CYS A 288 12.32 14.38 -16.22
C CYS A 288 12.79 13.80 -17.56
N ALA A 289 12.11 12.75 -18.04
CA ALA A 289 12.40 12.11 -19.34
C ALA A 289 11.57 12.68 -20.50
N LEU A 290 10.67 13.63 -20.25
CA LEU A 290 9.90 14.30 -21.31
C LEU A 290 10.83 15.08 -22.23
N ASP A 291 10.55 15.10 -23.53
CA ASP A 291 11.33 15.92 -24.45
C ASP A 291 10.92 17.39 -24.36
N LEU A 292 11.83 18.20 -23.84
CA LEU A 292 11.64 19.64 -23.66
C LEU A 292 12.39 20.50 -24.70
N SER A 293 12.99 19.89 -25.71
CA SER A 293 13.81 20.62 -26.71
C SER A 293 13.05 21.72 -27.47
N ALA A 294 11.75 21.50 -27.69
CA ALA A 294 10.84 22.46 -28.34
C ALA A 294 9.97 23.25 -27.36
N ALA A 295 10.13 23.04 -26.05
CA ALA A 295 9.30 23.68 -25.04
C ALA A 295 9.79 25.10 -24.72
N PRO A 296 8.87 26.03 -24.31
CA PRO A 296 9.26 27.30 -23.74
C PRO A 296 10.27 27.12 -22.59
N GLY A 297 11.35 27.89 -22.58
CA GLY A 297 12.44 27.74 -21.60
C GLY A 297 13.29 26.47 -21.72
N GLY A 298 12.97 25.54 -22.62
CA GLY A 298 13.65 24.25 -22.78
C GLY A 298 15.04 24.34 -23.44
N ALA A 299 15.31 25.36 -24.27
CA ALA A 299 16.53 25.49 -25.05
C ALA A 299 17.84 25.56 -24.24
N GLY A 300 17.77 25.91 -22.96
CA GLY A 300 18.91 25.98 -22.02
C GLY A 300 19.10 24.75 -21.15
N LEU A 301 18.16 23.83 -21.15
CA LEU A 301 18.19 22.64 -20.31
C LEU A 301 19.12 21.58 -20.90
N LYS A 302 19.91 20.92 -20.03
CA LYS A 302 20.81 19.85 -20.44
C LYS A 302 20.32 18.51 -19.88
N ARG A 303 20.28 17.52 -20.76
CA ARG A 303 20.07 16.13 -20.34
C ARG A 303 21.35 15.57 -19.75
N ASP A 304 21.20 14.71 -18.76
CA ASP A 304 22.28 13.91 -18.20
C ASP A 304 22.68 12.76 -19.17
N PRO A 305 23.71 11.94 -18.84
CA PRO A 305 24.09 10.79 -19.66
C PRO A 305 23.01 9.72 -19.80
N CYS A 306 22.01 9.69 -18.92
CA CYS A 306 20.85 8.81 -18.98
C CYS A 306 19.73 9.35 -19.89
N GLY A 307 19.89 10.57 -20.42
CA GLY A 307 18.93 11.20 -21.33
C GLY A 307 17.77 11.91 -20.63
N VAL A 308 17.83 12.10 -19.32
CA VAL A 308 16.82 12.82 -18.53
C VAL A 308 17.31 14.22 -18.16
N TYR A 309 16.38 15.13 -17.89
CA TYR A 309 16.68 16.42 -17.28
C TYR A 309 16.72 16.25 -15.77
N PRO A 310 17.86 16.46 -15.10
CA PRO A 310 17.96 16.30 -13.63
C PRO A 310 16.98 17.20 -12.87
N GLU A 311 16.73 18.40 -13.42
CA GLU A 311 15.77 19.37 -12.91
C GLU A 311 15.11 20.11 -14.08
N ALA A 312 13.77 20.27 -13.99
CA ALA A 312 13.01 21.07 -14.93
C ALA A 312 11.83 21.75 -14.20
N PHE A 313 11.40 22.92 -14.67
CA PHE A 313 10.26 23.63 -14.09
C PHE A 313 9.09 23.68 -15.06
N PHE A 314 7.88 23.63 -14.52
CA PHE A 314 6.63 23.63 -15.28
C PHE A 314 5.59 24.56 -14.59
N ALA A 315 4.84 25.29 -15.39
CA ALA A 315 3.67 25.99 -14.93
C ALA A 315 2.42 25.11 -15.10
N VAL A 316 1.81 24.69 -14.00
CA VAL A 316 0.65 23.80 -14.00
C VAL A 316 -0.62 24.59 -13.80
N CYS A 317 -1.48 24.59 -14.83
CA CYS A 317 -2.74 25.32 -14.86
C CYS A 317 -3.92 24.39 -14.61
N MET A 318 -4.81 24.79 -13.72
CA MET A 318 -6.04 24.07 -13.42
C MET A 318 -7.15 25.01 -12.95
N ARG A 319 -8.37 24.50 -12.87
CA ARG A 319 -9.51 25.25 -12.31
C ARG A 319 -9.23 25.65 -10.85
N GLY A 320 -9.61 26.85 -10.45
CA GLY A 320 -9.21 27.45 -9.19
C GLY A 320 -9.67 26.73 -7.92
N ASP A 321 -10.76 25.97 -7.97
CA ASP A 321 -11.32 25.20 -6.86
C ASP A 321 -10.72 23.79 -6.70
N LEU A 322 -9.83 23.38 -7.62
CA LEU A 322 -9.22 22.05 -7.66
C LEU A 322 -7.77 22.06 -7.17
N ASP A 323 -7.26 20.87 -6.83
CA ASP A 323 -5.87 20.68 -6.40
C ASP A 323 -5.12 19.76 -7.34
N VAL A 324 -3.81 20.01 -7.50
CA VAL A 324 -2.92 19.17 -8.30
C VAL A 324 -2.68 17.84 -7.57
N ASN A 325 -2.74 16.75 -8.32
CA ASN A 325 -2.28 15.42 -7.92
C ASN A 325 -0.84 15.25 -8.40
N GLU A 326 0.11 15.27 -7.48
CA GLU A 326 1.53 15.22 -7.80
C GLU A 326 1.95 13.90 -8.46
N ALA A 327 1.32 12.77 -8.10
CA ALA A 327 1.58 11.47 -8.73
C ALA A 327 1.17 11.47 -10.20
N LYS A 328 -0.04 11.97 -10.52
CA LYS A 328 -0.49 12.11 -11.91
C LYS A 328 0.39 13.10 -12.70
N LEU A 329 0.78 14.20 -12.08
CA LEU A 329 1.67 15.17 -12.69
C LEU A 329 3.04 14.57 -13.00
N ALA A 330 3.64 13.86 -12.04
CA ALA A 330 4.92 13.18 -12.24
C ALA A 330 4.86 12.15 -13.38
N ALA A 331 3.79 11.36 -13.42
CA ALA A 331 3.56 10.38 -14.50
C ALA A 331 3.39 11.07 -15.87
N LEU A 332 2.62 12.16 -15.95
CA LEU A 332 2.42 12.93 -17.19
C LEU A 332 3.72 13.53 -17.69
N LEU A 333 4.57 14.04 -16.79
CA LEU A 333 5.88 14.64 -17.11
C LEU A 333 6.98 13.58 -17.30
N LYS A 334 6.71 12.31 -17.06
CA LYS A 334 7.72 11.23 -17.04
C LYS A 334 8.88 11.60 -16.11
N ALA A 335 8.58 12.15 -14.95
CA ALA A 335 9.53 12.62 -13.95
C ALA A 335 9.67 11.60 -12.80
N GLY A 336 10.84 11.54 -12.19
CA GLY A 336 11.08 10.72 -11.00
C GLY A 336 10.36 11.25 -9.74
N GLY A 337 9.99 12.54 -9.75
CA GLY A 337 9.20 13.19 -8.72
C GLY A 337 8.90 14.64 -9.09
N VAL A 338 7.90 15.21 -8.44
CA VAL A 338 7.54 16.63 -8.58
C VAL A 338 7.31 17.25 -7.19
N SER A 339 7.56 18.53 -7.08
CA SER A 339 7.29 19.32 -5.88
C SER A 339 6.98 20.77 -6.25
N LEU A 340 6.22 21.48 -5.41
CA LEU A 340 6.03 22.91 -5.58
C LEU A 340 7.38 23.64 -5.56
N ALA A 341 7.59 24.55 -6.49
CA ALA A 341 8.77 25.40 -6.53
C ALA A 341 8.79 26.35 -5.30
N CYS A 342 9.98 26.66 -4.81
CA CYS A 342 10.12 27.66 -3.74
C CYS A 342 9.80 29.08 -4.24
N ASP A 343 9.51 29.98 -3.31
CA ASP A 343 9.12 31.37 -3.65
C ASP A 343 10.15 32.08 -4.54
N ALA A 344 11.44 31.84 -4.30
CA ALA A 344 12.52 32.42 -5.10
C ALA A 344 12.52 31.91 -6.55
N ASP A 345 12.22 30.63 -6.75
CA ASP A 345 12.09 30.06 -8.10
C ASP A 345 10.84 30.56 -8.81
N VAL A 346 9.72 30.67 -8.08
CA VAL A 346 8.49 31.27 -8.65
C VAL A 346 8.76 32.69 -9.13
N GLU A 347 9.38 33.54 -8.30
CA GLU A 347 9.69 34.90 -8.67
C GLU A 347 10.69 34.99 -9.84
N ARG A 348 11.72 34.15 -9.86
CA ARG A 348 12.69 34.06 -10.97
C ARG A 348 12.03 33.65 -12.29
N ILE A 349 11.07 32.73 -12.25
CA ILE A 349 10.40 32.16 -13.44
C ILE A 349 9.30 33.08 -13.95
N THR A 350 8.49 33.63 -13.07
CA THR A 350 7.29 34.40 -13.43
C THR A 350 7.50 35.91 -13.46
N GLY A 351 8.59 36.40 -12.86
CA GLY A 351 8.81 37.82 -12.63
C GLY A 351 7.92 38.42 -11.54
N ALA A 352 7.13 37.62 -10.84
CA ALA A 352 6.17 38.09 -9.82
C ALA A 352 6.23 37.19 -8.56
N PRO A 353 5.88 37.74 -7.38
CA PRO A 353 5.76 36.97 -6.16
C PRO A 353 4.69 35.90 -6.28
N VAL A 354 4.73 34.88 -5.38
CA VAL A 354 3.70 33.86 -5.25
C VAL A 354 2.31 34.49 -5.10
N GLY A 355 1.33 33.95 -5.83
CA GLY A 355 -0.05 34.40 -5.87
C GLY A 355 -0.44 35.14 -7.16
N PHE A 356 0.53 35.48 -8.01
CA PHE A 356 0.28 36.25 -9.24
C PHE A 356 0.70 35.52 -10.52
N ALA A 357 1.03 34.22 -10.45
CA ALA A 357 1.36 33.40 -11.60
C ALA A 357 0.11 33.15 -12.47
N GLY A 358 0.28 33.24 -13.77
CA GLY A 358 -0.74 32.97 -14.78
C GLY A 358 -0.10 32.43 -16.06
N PRO A 359 -0.86 31.75 -16.96
CA PRO A 359 -0.30 31.17 -18.18
C PRO A 359 -0.13 32.18 -19.31
N ALA A 360 -0.91 33.29 -19.32
CA ALA A 360 -0.87 34.28 -20.37
C ALA A 360 0.43 35.11 -20.28
N GLY A 361 1.25 35.06 -21.34
CA GLY A 361 2.53 35.76 -21.42
C GLY A 361 3.68 35.06 -20.68
N LEU A 362 3.50 33.81 -20.21
CA LEU A 362 4.55 33.03 -19.55
C LEU A 362 5.33 32.20 -20.58
N ASP A 363 6.52 32.66 -20.98
CA ASP A 363 7.38 32.02 -22.00
C ASP A 363 8.65 31.38 -21.40
N SER A 364 8.83 31.49 -20.10
CA SER A 364 10.05 31.05 -19.41
C SER A 364 10.08 29.54 -19.09
N VAL A 365 8.92 28.89 -19.02
CA VAL A 365 8.75 27.46 -18.71
C VAL A 365 7.57 26.87 -19.47
N PRO A 366 7.54 25.54 -19.71
CA PRO A 366 6.41 24.89 -20.35
C PRO A 366 5.14 24.99 -19.48
N VAL A 367 4.01 25.28 -20.12
CA VAL A 367 2.69 25.29 -19.50
C VAL A 367 2.07 23.90 -19.63
N VAL A 368 1.71 23.28 -18.51
CA VAL A 368 0.91 22.05 -18.43
C VAL A 368 -0.50 22.43 -18.01
N ALA A 369 -1.49 22.09 -18.82
CA ALA A 369 -2.87 22.40 -18.49
C ALA A 369 -3.68 21.15 -18.12
N ASP A 370 -4.33 21.19 -16.97
CA ASP A 370 -5.41 20.25 -16.67
C ASP A 370 -6.60 20.51 -17.62
N LYS A 371 -7.30 19.46 -18.00
CA LYS A 371 -8.48 19.55 -18.87
C LYS A 371 -9.52 20.54 -18.34
N THR A 372 -9.65 20.67 -17.02
CA THR A 372 -10.60 21.57 -16.37
C THR A 372 -10.27 23.05 -16.57
N ALA A 373 -8.98 23.40 -16.69
CA ALA A 373 -8.57 24.77 -17.03
C ALA A 373 -8.93 25.12 -18.47
N LEU A 374 -8.82 24.15 -19.39
CA LEU A 374 -9.12 24.35 -20.80
C LEU A 374 -10.63 24.38 -21.11
N ALA A 375 -11.45 23.89 -20.19
CA ALA A 375 -12.91 23.91 -20.29
C ALA A 375 -13.53 25.23 -19.79
N LEU A 376 -12.72 26.16 -19.26
CA LEU A 376 -13.19 27.45 -18.79
C LEU A 376 -13.27 28.47 -19.91
N HIS A 377 -14.26 29.35 -19.82
CA HIS A 377 -14.40 30.52 -20.63
C HIS A 377 -14.51 31.75 -19.74
N ASP A 378 -14.12 32.92 -20.25
CA ASP A 378 -14.18 34.18 -19.53
C ASP A 378 -13.54 34.14 -18.13
N ALA A 379 -12.39 33.48 -18.06
CA ALA A 379 -11.73 33.14 -16.80
C ALA A 379 -10.87 34.32 -16.27
N ALA A 380 -10.53 34.25 -14.98
CA ALA A 380 -9.54 35.14 -14.39
C ALA A 380 -8.30 34.35 -13.96
N THR A 381 -7.10 34.99 -14.03
CA THR A 381 -5.81 34.37 -13.67
C THR A 381 -4.79 35.41 -13.24
N GLY A 382 -3.61 34.99 -12.72
CA GLY A 382 -2.51 35.92 -12.43
C GLY A 382 -1.95 36.59 -13.69
N ALA A 383 -1.47 37.84 -13.54
CA ALA A 383 -0.96 38.66 -14.64
C ALA A 383 0.58 38.73 -14.67
N LEU A 384 1.29 37.85 -13.98
CA LEU A 384 2.76 37.83 -13.86
C LEU A 384 3.35 39.15 -13.30
N LYS A 385 2.53 39.88 -12.54
CA LYS A 385 2.90 41.16 -11.90
C LYS A 385 2.30 41.19 -10.49
N LYS A 386 3.04 41.75 -9.54
CA LYS A 386 2.56 41.96 -8.19
C LYS A 386 1.28 42.80 -8.20
N ASP A 387 0.27 42.38 -7.42
CA ASP A 387 -1.02 43.05 -7.23
C ASP A 387 -1.81 43.23 -8.55
N ARG A 388 -1.63 42.30 -9.53
CA ARG A 388 -2.31 42.31 -10.82
C ARG A 388 -2.86 40.94 -11.20
N HIS A 389 -4.07 40.94 -11.78
CA HIS A 389 -4.69 39.77 -12.39
C HIS A 389 -5.28 40.11 -13.76
N TYR A 390 -5.41 39.06 -14.58
CA TYR A 390 -6.15 39.15 -15.85
C TYR A 390 -7.58 38.66 -15.65
N ILE A 391 -8.53 39.31 -16.36
CA ILE A 391 -9.90 38.84 -16.57
C ILE A 391 -10.16 38.67 -18.07
N HIS A 392 -11.27 38.01 -18.41
CA HIS A 392 -11.66 37.69 -19.79
C HIS A 392 -10.66 36.81 -20.52
N VAL A 393 -10.01 35.91 -19.78
CA VAL A 393 -9.00 34.98 -20.33
C VAL A 393 -9.70 33.79 -21.02
N GLU A 394 -9.27 33.54 -22.26
CA GLU A 394 -9.75 32.43 -23.09
C GLU A 394 -8.60 31.46 -23.40
N PRO A 395 -8.67 30.19 -22.96
CA PRO A 395 -7.73 29.16 -23.39
C PRO A 395 -7.73 29.02 -24.92
N GLY A 396 -6.54 28.86 -25.50
CA GLY A 396 -6.37 28.78 -26.96
C GLY A 396 -6.30 30.12 -27.68
N ARG A 397 -6.78 31.22 -27.09
CA ARG A 397 -6.60 32.58 -27.57
C ARG A 397 -5.43 33.28 -26.84
N ASP A 398 -5.45 33.27 -25.51
CA ASP A 398 -4.54 34.05 -24.68
C ASP A 398 -3.33 33.26 -24.18
N PHE A 399 -3.45 31.93 -24.18
CA PHE A 399 -2.35 31.01 -23.94
C PHE A 399 -2.62 29.66 -24.60
N ALA A 400 -1.53 28.91 -24.91
CA ALA A 400 -1.59 27.54 -25.39
C ALA A 400 -0.70 26.65 -24.50
N PRO A 401 -1.19 25.55 -23.97
CA PRO A 401 -0.36 24.66 -23.17
C PRO A 401 0.63 23.87 -24.07
N PHE A 402 1.82 23.61 -23.52
CA PHE A 402 2.78 22.65 -24.10
C PHE A 402 2.28 21.21 -23.96
N LEU A 403 1.61 20.90 -22.83
CA LEU A 403 1.11 19.57 -22.53
C LEU A 403 -0.26 19.66 -21.84
N THR A 404 -1.14 18.72 -22.16
CA THR A 404 -2.47 18.63 -21.55
C THR A 404 -2.69 17.24 -20.95
N GLY A 405 -3.29 17.17 -19.76
CA GLY A 405 -3.60 15.89 -19.12
C GLY A 405 -4.60 16.03 -17.97
N ASP A 406 -4.95 14.90 -17.37
CA ASP A 406 -5.68 14.86 -16.10
C ASP A 406 -4.66 14.87 -14.97
N VAL A 407 -4.52 16.00 -14.30
CA VAL A 407 -3.61 16.18 -13.15
C VAL A 407 -4.34 16.63 -11.90
N ARG A 408 -5.68 16.57 -11.89
CA ARG A 408 -6.47 16.96 -10.71
C ARG A 408 -6.54 15.85 -9.67
N THR A 409 -6.60 16.24 -8.40
CA THR A 409 -6.99 15.35 -7.30
C THR A 409 -8.50 15.11 -7.35
N VAL A 410 -8.91 13.83 -7.36
CA VAL A 410 -10.31 13.42 -7.32
C VAL A 410 -10.76 13.32 -5.86
N LYS A 411 -11.98 13.79 -5.57
CA LYS A 411 -12.53 13.84 -4.21
C LYS A 411 -13.93 13.19 -4.16
N ALA A 412 -14.39 12.92 -2.94
CA ALA A 412 -15.79 12.55 -2.70
C ALA A 412 -16.72 13.64 -3.27
N GLY A 413 -17.78 13.20 -3.97
CA GLY A 413 -18.70 14.09 -4.67
C GLY A 413 -18.41 14.28 -6.15
N ASP A 414 -17.16 14.06 -6.61
CA ASP A 414 -16.83 14.04 -8.05
C ASP A 414 -17.56 12.89 -8.75
N ARG A 415 -17.77 13.02 -10.07
CA ARG A 415 -18.56 12.05 -10.85
C ARG A 415 -17.68 10.92 -11.38
N CYS A 416 -18.18 9.69 -11.24
CA CYS A 416 -17.55 8.50 -11.78
C CYS A 416 -17.47 8.57 -13.32
N PRO A 417 -16.28 8.32 -13.92
CA PRO A 417 -16.11 8.37 -15.38
C PRO A 417 -16.86 7.26 -16.10
N ALA A 418 -17.20 6.14 -15.41
CA ALA A 418 -17.88 5.01 -16.01
C ALA A 418 -19.43 5.14 -15.97
N CYS A 419 -20.01 5.75 -14.93
CA CYS A 419 -21.47 5.75 -14.75
C CYS A 419 -22.07 7.09 -14.29
N GLY A 420 -21.27 8.13 -14.08
CA GLY A 420 -21.70 9.47 -13.68
C GLY A 420 -22.19 9.62 -12.23
N SER A 421 -22.20 8.54 -11.43
CA SER A 421 -22.59 8.61 -10.01
C SER A 421 -21.53 9.34 -9.17
N ALA A 422 -21.96 10.04 -8.13
CA ALA A 422 -21.03 10.69 -7.20
C ALA A 422 -20.18 9.66 -6.44
N PHE A 423 -18.89 9.94 -6.33
CA PHE A 423 -17.96 9.16 -5.54
C PHE A 423 -18.14 9.38 -4.04
N TYR A 424 -17.79 8.37 -3.27
CA TYR A 424 -17.50 8.52 -1.84
C TYR A 424 -16.06 8.11 -1.58
N ALA A 425 -15.50 8.56 -0.45
CA ALA A 425 -14.13 8.28 -0.07
C ALA A 425 -14.08 7.53 1.25
N LYS A 426 -13.12 6.62 1.38
CA LYS A 426 -12.77 5.91 2.62
C LYS A 426 -11.26 5.90 2.80
N LYS A 427 -10.83 5.66 4.04
CA LYS A 427 -9.43 5.38 4.32
C LYS A 427 -9.16 3.88 4.21
N GLY A 428 -7.95 3.50 3.78
CA GLY A 428 -7.53 2.12 3.62
C GLY A 428 -6.06 1.91 3.88
N ASN A 429 -5.71 0.64 4.16
CA ASN A 429 -4.34 0.16 4.23
C ASN A 429 -4.06 -0.81 3.08
N GLU A 430 -3.01 -0.57 2.32
CA GLU A 430 -2.52 -1.47 1.29
C GLU A 430 -1.91 -2.74 1.92
N LEU A 431 -2.43 -3.91 1.56
CA LEU A 431 -1.93 -5.22 2.01
C LEU A 431 -1.09 -5.91 0.95
N GLY A 432 -1.41 -5.71 -0.30
CA GLY A 432 -0.72 -6.29 -1.43
C GLY A 432 -0.88 -5.44 -2.68
N HIS A 433 0.05 -5.60 -3.62
CA HIS A 433 0.10 -4.84 -4.85
C HIS A 433 0.59 -5.75 -5.98
N ILE A 434 -0.03 -5.66 -7.15
CA ILE A 434 0.33 -6.44 -8.34
C ILE A 434 0.56 -5.51 -9.53
N PHE A 435 1.57 -5.82 -10.36
CA PHE A 435 2.04 -4.95 -11.43
C PHE A 435 2.28 -5.70 -12.74
N LYS A 436 2.01 -5.03 -13.87
CA LYS A 436 2.50 -5.42 -15.20
C LYS A 436 3.71 -4.55 -15.53
N LEU A 437 4.90 -5.13 -15.53
CA LEU A 437 6.17 -4.41 -15.70
C LEU A 437 6.64 -4.33 -17.15
N GLY A 438 6.08 -5.16 -18.04
CA GLY A 438 6.60 -5.30 -19.40
C GLY A 438 8.03 -5.81 -19.40
N SER A 439 8.89 -5.26 -20.26
CA SER A 439 10.28 -5.69 -20.39
C SER A 439 11.28 -4.79 -19.65
N LEU A 440 10.83 -3.94 -18.72
CA LEU A 440 11.67 -2.94 -18.04
C LEU A 440 12.94 -3.56 -17.44
N TYR A 441 12.77 -4.51 -16.53
CA TYR A 441 13.90 -5.16 -15.84
C TYR A 441 14.58 -6.23 -16.67
N THR A 442 13.83 -6.98 -17.48
CA THR A 442 14.38 -8.05 -18.31
C THR A 442 15.27 -7.49 -19.43
N THR A 443 14.94 -6.32 -19.98
CA THR A 443 15.80 -5.60 -20.92
C THR A 443 17.05 -5.06 -20.23
N ALA A 444 16.90 -4.38 -19.12
CA ALA A 444 18.01 -3.78 -18.37
C ALA A 444 19.03 -4.85 -17.93
N LEU A 445 18.56 -5.98 -17.42
CA LEU A 445 19.37 -7.11 -16.95
C LEU A 445 19.69 -8.13 -18.06
N ARG A 446 19.35 -7.85 -19.34
CA ARG A 446 19.68 -8.64 -20.53
C ARG A 446 19.18 -10.09 -20.48
N VAL A 447 18.00 -10.31 -19.92
CA VAL A 447 17.38 -11.64 -19.92
C VAL A 447 16.88 -11.97 -21.31
N THR A 448 17.27 -13.13 -21.84
CA THR A 448 16.81 -13.60 -23.16
C THR A 448 16.50 -15.09 -23.14
N TYR A 449 15.58 -15.52 -24.01
CA TYR A 449 15.26 -16.91 -24.26
C TYR A 449 15.17 -17.16 -25.78
N LEU A 450 15.27 -18.42 -26.22
CA LEU A 450 15.02 -18.81 -27.60
C LEU A 450 13.52 -19.09 -27.79
N ASP A 451 12.90 -18.42 -28.73
CA ASP A 451 11.50 -18.68 -29.11
C ASP A 451 11.37 -19.97 -29.97
N ALA A 452 10.16 -20.29 -30.42
CA ALA A 452 9.91 -21.51 -31.21
C ALA A 452 10.60 -21.50 -32.58
N SER A 453 10.99 -20.33 -33.11
CA SER A 453 11.74 -20.18 -34.34
C SER A 453 13.26 -20.20 -34.15
N GLY A 454 13.73 -20.23 -32.90
CA GLY A 454 15.14 -20.14 -32.53
C GLY A 454 15.68 -18.71 -32.45
N GLU A 455 14.82 -17.71 -32.51
CA GLU A 455 15.22 -16.32 -32.34
C GLU A 455 15.33 -15.95 -30.86
N ARG A 456 16.27 -15.06 -30.52
CA ARG A 456 16.40 -14.52 -29.16
C ARG A 456 15.33 -13.47 -28.90
N ARG A 457 14.57 -13.64 -27.81
CA ARG A 457 13.53 -12.73 -27.36
C ARG A 457 13.77 -12.34 -25.90
N THR A 458 13.33 -11.14 -25.54
CA THR A 458 13.30 -10.67 -24.16
C THR A 458 11.93 -10.98 -23.55
N PRO A 459 11.84 -11.68 -22.40
CA PRO A 459 10.55 -11.94 -21.78
C PRO A 459 9.98 -10.67 -21.15
N ILE A 460 8.67 -10.59 -21.07
CA ILE A 460 7.97 -9.58 -20.26
C ILE A 460 7.67 -10.15 -18.88
N MET A 461 7.53 -9.28 -17.88
CA MET A 461 7.37 -9.71 -16.51
C MET A 461 6.26 -8.97 -15.76
N GLY A 462 5.74 -9.63 -14.72
CA GLY A 462 4.92 -9.05 -13.68
C GLY A 462 5.58 -9.19 -12.31
N THR A 463 5.21 -8.34 -11.35
CA THR A 463 5.60 -8.45 -9.95
C THR A 463 4.39 -8.34 -9.04
N TYR A 464 4.44 -9.05 -7.91
CA TYR A 464 3.31 -9.25 -7.01
C TYR A 464 3.81 -9.26 -5.58
N GLY A 465 3.37 -8.30 -4.75
CA GLY A 465 3.86 -8.15 -3.38
C GLY A 465 2.76 -8.24 -2.33
N ILE A 466 3.06 -8.85 -1.17
CA ILE A 466 2.22 -8.84 0.05
C ILE A 466 3.10 -8.57 1.26
N GLY A 467 2.73 -7.57 2.06
CA GLY A 467 3.36 -7.32 3.35
C GLY A 467 2.81 -8.26 4.43
N VAL A 468 3.62 -9.21 4.90
CA VAL A 468 3.20 -10.21 5.91
C VAL A 468 2.90 -9.56 7.24
N ASP A 469 3.80 -8.69 7.70
CA ASP A 469 3.66 -7.92 8.95
C ASP A 469 2.42 -7.03 8.93
N ARG A 470 2.20 -6.34 7.81
CA ARG A 470 1.06 -5.46 7.62
C ARG A 470 -0.25 -6.25 7.57
N THR A 471 -0.27 -7.41 6.92
CA THR A 471 -1.43 -8.31 6.91
C THR A 471 -1.79 -8.76 8.32
N LEU A 472 -0.82 -9.20 9.12
CA LEU A 472 -1.07 -9.61 10.51
C LEU A 472 -1.57 -8.44 11.38
N ALA A 473 -0.98 -7.26 11.24
CA ALA A 473 -1.42 -6.07 11.95
C ALA A 473 -2.86 -5.67 11.56
N SER A 474 -3.20 -5.75 10.27
CA SER A 474 -4.56 -5.44 9.78
C SER A 474 -5.59 -6.45 10.26
N VAL A 475 -5.24 -7.74 10.39
CA VAL A 475 -6.12 -8.73 11.04
C VAL A 475 -6.48 -8.27 12.45
N ILE A 476 -5.52 -7.80 13.23
CA ILE A 476 -5.77 -7.35 14.61
C ILE A 476 -6.53 -6.01 14.63
N GLU A 477 -6.23 -5.11 13.70
CA GLU A 477 -6.93 -3.82 13.59
C GLU A 477 -8.42 -3.99 13.29
N GLU A 478 -8.79 -4.97 12.45
CA GLU A 478 -10.18 -5.25 12.07
C GLU A 478 -10.89 -6.21 13.05
N HIS A 479 -10.12 -7.00 13.80
CA HIS A 479 -10.64 -8.03 14.69
C HIS A 479 -10.20 -7.83 16.14
N HIS A 480 -10.81 -6.86 16.81
CA HIS A 480 -10.61 -6.60 18.22
C HIS A 480 -11.87 -6.05 18.88
N ASP A 481 -11.87 -6.05 20.21
CA ASP A 481 -12.84 -5.35 21.06
C ASP A 481 -12.12 -4.68 22.25
N GLU A 482 -12.87 -4.14 23.19
CA GLU A 482 -12.31 -3.47 24.39
C GLU A 482 -11.48 -4.41 25.26
N ALA A 483 -11.79 -5.72 25.27
CA ALA A 483 -11.09 -6.71 26.07
C ALA A 483 -9.76 -7.15 25.42
N GLY A 484 -9.65 -7.12 24.11
CA GLY A 484 -8.44 -7.55 23.41
C GLY A 484 -8.68 -7.98 21.96
N ILE A 485 -7.79 -8.85 21.47
CA ILE A 485 -7.85 -9.38 20.10
C ILE A 485 -9.01 -10.39 19.97
N VAL A 486 -9.60 -10.48 18.78
CA VAL A 486 -10.62 -11.46 18.40
C VAL A 486 -10.15 -12.22 17.15
N TRP A 487 -9.19 -13.12 17.31
CA TRP A 487 -8.57 -13.79 16.17
C TRP A 487 -9.55 -14.56 15.29
N PRO A 488 -9.45 -14.41 13.96
CA PRO A 488 -9.91 -15.44 13.04
C PRO A 488 -9.18 -16.76 13.35
N LEU A 489 -9.90 -17.87 13.36
CA LEU A 489 -9.35 -19.18 13.79
C LEU A 489 -8.15 -19.63 12.94
N SER A 490 -8.11 -19.26 11.68
CA SER A 490 -7.05 -19.58 10.73
C SER A 490 -5.67 -19.03 11.10
N VAL A 491 -5.64 -17.83 11.72
CA VAL A 491 -4.40 -17.11 12.04
C VAL A 491 -4.15 -16.99 13.55
N ALA A 492 -5.08 -17.46 14.39
CA ALA A 492 -4.91 -17.45 15.85
C ALA A 492 -3.64 -18.18 16.29
N PRO A 493 -2.84 -17.67 17.24
CA PRO A 493 -1.62 -18.33 17.71
C PRO A 493 -1.87 -19.71 18.28
N TYR A 494 -3.02 -19.90 18.92
CA TYR A 494 -3.60 -21.17 19.34
C TYR A 494 -5.10 -21.16 19.09
N GLN A 495 -5.68 -22.34 18.83
CA GLN A 495 -7.12 -22.48 18.60
C GLN A 495 -7.91 -22.50 19.91
N VAL A 496 -7.30 -23.05 20.94
CA VAL A 496 -7.91 -23.25 22.27
C VAL A 496 -6.95 -22.85 23.38
N VAL A 497 -7.46 -22.20 24.42
CA VAL A 497 -6.78 -22.07 25.71
C VAL A 497 -7.54 -22.83 26.79
N ILE A 498 -6.84 -23.69 27.54
CA ILE A 498 -7.38 -24.43 28.69
C ILE A 498 -6.97 -23.68 29.95
N VAL A 499 -7.96 -23.25 30.72
CA VAL A 499 -7.76 -22.45 31.94
C VAL A 499 -8.34 -23.19 33.15
N PRO A 500 -7.56 -23.97 33.88
CA PRO A 500 -7.97 -24.43 35.20
C PRO A 500 -8.07 -23.25 36.17
N VAL A 501 -9.17 -23.20 36.94
CA VAL A 501 -9.37 -22.16 37.95
C VAL A 501 -8.22 -22.17 38.96
N LYS A 502 -7.77 -23.38 39.33
CA LYS A 502 -6.51 -23.64 40.04
C LYS A 502 -5.77 -24.77 39.38
N TYR A 503 -4.46 -24.62 39.20
CA TYR A 503 -3.65 -25.68 38.58
C TYR A 503 -3.13 -26.65 39.66
N GLU A 504 -4.07 -27.28 40.38
CA GLU A 504 -3.84 -28.27 41.46
C GLU A 504 -4.96 -29.30 41.53
N GLY A 505 -4.73 -30.45 42.17
CA GLY A 505 -5.74 -31.49 42.41
C GLY A 505 -6.49 -31.95 41.17
N GLU A 506 -7.80 -32.12 41.30
CA GLU A 506 -8.68 -32.58 40.21
C GLU A 506 -8.73 -31.65 39.02
N MET A 507 -8.68 -30.33 39.23
CA MET A 507 -8.69 -29.33 38.15
C MET A 507 -7.44 -29.42 37.29
N LYS A 508 -6.28 -29.70 37.92
CA LYS A 508 -5.03 -29.95 37.19
C LYS A 508 -5.13 -31.24 36.39
N ALA A 509 -5.58 -32.36 36.99
CA ALA A 509 -5.72 -33.62 36.32
C ALA A 509 -6.66 -33.53 35.11
N ALA A 510 -7.81 -32.86 35.27
CA ALA A 510 -8.77 -32.59 34.23
C ALA A 510 -8.16 -31.75 33.07
N ALA A 511 -7.45 -30.68 33.40
CA ALA A 511 -6.83 -29.80 32.42
C ALA A 511 -5.68 -30.49 31.65
N ASP A 512 -4.82 -31.26 32.33
CA ASP A 512 -3.73 -32.01 31.71
C ASP A 512 -4.27 -33.11 30.78
N ARG A 513 -5.33 -33.81 31.19
CA ARG A 513 -6.02 -34.80 30.37
C ARG A 513 -6.60 -34.17 29.11
N LEU A 514 -7.39 -33.11 29.25
CA LEU A 514 -8.01 -32.39 28.14
C LEU A 514 -6.95 -31.86 27.17
N TYR A 515 -5.87 -31.31 27.69
CA TYR A 515 -4.73 -30.86 26.91
C TYR A 515 -4.09 -31.99 26.09
N GLY A 516 -3.90 -33.17 26.69
CA GLY A 516 -3.36 -34.36 26.03
C GLY A 516 -4.26 -34.84 24.89
N GLU A 517 -5.58 -34.96 25.15
CA GLU A 517 -6.56 -35.44 24.17
C GLU A 517 -6.74 -34.47 22.98
N LEU A 518 -6.74 -33.16 23.22
CA LEU A 518 -6.80 -32.16 22.15
C LEU A 518 -5.56 -32.22 21.26
N ARG A 519 -4.37 -32.43 21.84
CA ARG A 519 -3.13 -32.60 21.07
C ARG A 519 -3.13 -33.85 20.18
N LEU A 520 -3.65 -34.95 20.69
CA LEU A 520 -3.82 -36.20 19.90
C LEU A 520 -4.75 -35.98 18.70
N ARG A 521 -5.73 -35.08 18.82
CA ARG A 521 -6.64 -34.63 17.74
C ARG A 521 -6.05 -33.53 16.84
N ARG A 522 -4.76 -33.21 17.02
CA ARG A 522 -4.06 -32.12 16.29
C ARG A 522 -4.68 -30.73 16.50
N VAL A 523 -5.40 -30.52 17.59
CA VAL A 523 -5.88 -29.21 18.00
C VAL A 523 -4.73 -28.45 18.66
N GLU A 524 -4.52 -27.22 18.24
CA GLU A 524 -3.48 -26.35 18.79
C GLU A 524 -3.96 -25.74 20.12
N ALA A 525 -3.63 -26.43 21.21
CA ALA A 525 -4.04 -26.05 22.55
C ALA A 525 -2.91 -25.36 23.34
N LEU A 526 -3.26 -24.31 24.08
CA LEU A 526 -2.45 -23.66 25.11
C LEU A 526 -3.03 -24.02 26.48
N LEU A 527 -2.19 -24.45 27.42
CA LEU A 527 -2.61 -24.73 28.81
C LEU A 527 -2.09 -23.63 29.73
N ASP A 528 -2.99 -22.93 30.42
CA ASP A 528 -2.60 -21.94 31.42
C ASP A 528 -2.32 -22.62 32.77
N ASP A 529 -1.09 -23.08 32.91
CA ASP A 529 -0.57 -23.78 34.08
C ASP A 529 0.01 -22.83 35.15
N ARG A 530 -0.13 -21.51 34.98
CA ARG A 530 0.39 -20.52 35.92
C ARG A 530 -0.36 -20.56 37.27
N ASN A 531 0.36 -20.25 38.33
CA ASN A 531 -0.25 -20.08 39.66
C ASN A 531 -0.77 -18.64 39.85
N GLU A 532 -1.71 -18.24 38.98
CA GLU A 532 -2.32 -16.91 38.98
C GLU A 532 -3.78 -16.99 39.38
N ARG A 533 -4.34 -15.83 39.84
CA ARG A 533 -5.77 -15.73 40.15
C ARG A 533 -6.60 -15.94 38.88
N PRO A 534 -7.78 -16.60 38.94
CA PRO A 534 -8.62 -16.86 37.79
C PRO A 534 -8.92 -15.61 36.94
N GLY A 535 -9.19 -14.47 37.62
CA GLY A 535 -9.45 -13.21 36.93
C GLY A 535 -8.27 -12.75 36.06
N VAL A 536 -7.03 -12.93 36.50
CA VAL A 536 -5.83 -12.61 35.71
C VAL A 536 -5.75 -13.53 34.48
N LYS A 537 -5.93 -14.84 34.66
CA LYS A 537 -5.92 -15.81 33.57
C LYS A 537 -7.01 -15.52 32.52
N PHE A 538 -8.21 -15.12 32.96
CA PHE A 538 -9.30 -14.78 32.04
C PHE A 538 -9.01 -13.49 31.28
N THR A 539 -8.52 -12.45 31.97
CA THR A 539 -8.15 -11.18 31.34
C THR A 539 -7.03 -11.37 30.31
N ASP A 540 -5.99 -12.14 30.65
CA ASP A 540 -4.91 -12.46 29.72
C ASP A 540 -5.41 -13.27 28.50
N SER A 541 -6.30 -14.25 28.74
CA SER A 541 -6.92 -15.04 27.68
C SER A 541 -7.73 -14.17 26.70
N ASP A 542 -8.53 -13.23 27.22
CA ASP A 542 -9.34 -12.33 26.42
C ASP A 542 -8.46 -11.27 25.70
N LEU A 543 -7.40 -10.78 26.34
CA LEU A 543 -6.43 -9.87 25.73
C LEU A 543 -5.66 -10.52 24.57
N ILE A 544 -5.15 -11.75 24.78
CA ILE A 544 -4.45 -12.53 23.74
C ILE A 544 -5.44 -12.93 22.63
N GLY A 545 -6.71 -13.13 22.99
CA GLY A 545 -7.80 -13.34 22.05
C GLY A 545 -7.91 -14.75 21.47
N ILE A 546 -7.49 -15.80 22.22
CA ILE A 546 -7.61 -17.18 21.77
C ILE A 546 -9.08 -17.53 21.48
N PRO A 547 -9.42 -18.08 20.29
CA PRO A 547 -10.81 -18.23 19.83
C PRO A 547 -11.71 -19.06 20.75
N LEU A 548 -11.19 -20.13 21.36
CA LEU A 548 -11.91 -20.93 22.31
C LEU A 548 -11.21 -20.93 23.67
N ARG A 549 -11.97 -20.67 24.73
CA ARG A 549 -11.51 -20.82 26.13
C ARG A 549 -12.26 -21.96 26.80
N VAL A 550 -11.52 -22.91 27.37
CA VAL A 550 -12.07 -24.04 28.12
C VAL A 550 -11.70 -23.92 29.59
N VAL A 551 -12.69 -23.84 30.46
CA VAL A 551 -12.48 -23.66 31.91
C VAL A 551 -12.74 -24.98 32.63
N ALA A 552 -11.74 -25.49 33.36
CA ALA A 552 -11.87 -26.56 34.32
C ALA A 552 -12.01 -25.94 35.73
N GLY A 553 -13.21 -25.98 36.28
CA GLY A 553 -13.54 -25.29 37.51
C GLY A 553 -14.44 -26.11 38.44
N LYS A 554 -15.32 -25.43 39.18
CA LYS A 554 -16.24 -26.05 40.16
C LYS A 554 -17.30 -26.96 39.54
N SER A 555 -17.53 -26.86 38.25
CA SER A 555 -18.51 -27.65 37.47
C SER A 555 -18.02 -29.04 37.09
N LEU A 556 -16.78 -29.42 37.43
CA LEU A 556 -16.26 -30.77 37.13
C LEU A 556 -17.25 -31.85 37.61
N PRO A 557 -17.49 -32.90 36.81
CA PRO A 557 -16.77 -33.30 35.58
C PRO A 557 -17.16 -32.55 34.27
N LYS A 558 -17.98 -31.50 34.36
CA LYS A 558 -18.26 -30.64 33.19
C LYS A 558 -17.27 -29.50 33.11
N VAL A 559 -16.87 -29.17 31.88
CA VAL A 559 -16.03 -28.01 31.53
C VAL A 559 -16.84 -26.99 30.76
N GLU A 560 -16.53 -25.71 30.98
CA GLU A 560 -17.15 -24.60 30.28
C GLU A 560 -16.35 -24.30 29.00
N ILE A 561 -17.00 -24.31 27.84
CA ILE A 561 -16.40 -23.94 26.54
C ILE A 561 -17.00 -22.59 26.16
N ARG A 562 -16.15 -21.58 26.00
CA ARG A 562 -16.56 -20.22 25.61
C ARG A 562 -15.94 -19.83 24.28
N LEU A 563 -16.76 -19.31 23.36
CA LEU A 563 -16.34 -18.71 22.12
C LEU A 563 -15.95 -17.25 22.36
N ARG A 564 -14.72 -16.85 21.96
CA ARG A 564 -14.20 -15.49 22.16
C ARG A 564 -15.02 -14.44 21.41
N LYS A 565 -15.41 -14.75 20.16
CA LYS A 565 -16.09 -13.82 19.26
C LYS A 565 -17.52 -13.50 19.68
N SER A 566 -18.33 -14.51 19.98
CA SER A 566 -19.76 -14.32 20.35
C SER A 566 -19.99 -14.19 21.86
N GLY A 567 -19.02 -14.60 22.67
CA GLY A 567 -19.19 -14.71 24.12
C GLY A 567 -20.06 -15.89 24.56
N GLU A 568 -20.61 -16.67 23.64
CA GLU A 568 -21.42 -17.86 23.92
C GLU A 568 -20.64 -18.88 24.72
N THR A 569 -21.34 -19.49 25.66
CA THR A 569 -20.79 -20.46 26.59
C THR A 569 -21.67 -21.70 26.63
N GLU A 570 -21.05 -22.86 26.53
CA GLU A 570 -21.71 -24.17 26.73
C GLU A 570 -20.99 -25.01 27.80
N LEU A 571 -21.71 -25.89 28.45
CA LEU A 571 -21.17 -26.89 29.38
C LEU A 571 -21.11 -28.24 28.65
N ALA A 572 -19.94 -28.86 28.64
CA ALA A 572 -19.72 -30.19 28.07
C ALA A 572 -19.11 -31.13 29.13
N ASP A 573 -19.49 -32.40 29.10
CA ASP A 573 -18.81 -33.40 29.91
C ASP A 573 -17.36 -33.50 29.45
N ILE A 574 -16.41 -33.63 30.37
CA ILE A 574 -14.97 -33.63 30.08
C ILE A 574 -14.59 -34.72 29.07
N ASP A 575 -15.31 -35.86 29.04
CA ASP A 575 -15.07 -36.93 28.08
C ASP A 575 -15.53 -36.60 26.66
N ALA A 576 -16.58 -35.79 26.53
CA ALA A 576 -17.12 -35.34 25.24
C ALA A 576 -16.45 -34.05 24.72
N ALA A 577 -15.90 -33.22 25.61
CA ALA A 577 -15.36 -31.90 25.30
C ALA A 577 -14.28 -31.93 24.18
N PRO A 578 -13.31 -32.86 24.12
CA PRO A 578 -12.30 -32.87 23.05
C PRO A 578 -12.88 -33.06 21.65
N ALA A 579 -13.89 -33.93 21.52
CA ALA A 579 -14.57 -34.14 20.23
C ALA A 579 -15.41 -32.93 19.83
N ARG A 580 -16.13 -32.32 20.80
CA ARG A 580 -16.94 -31.12 20.60
C ARG A 580 -16.08 -29.94 20.14
N ILE A 581 -14.96 -29.69 20.83
CA ILE A 581 -14.01 -28.61 20.49
C ILE A 581 -13.43 -28.82 19.08
N ALA A 582 -13.00 -30.06 18.76
CA ALA A 582 -12.47 -30.37 17.44
C ALA A 582 -13.53 -30.15 16.32
N GLY A 583 -14.81 -30.47 16.60
CA GLY A 583 -15.92 -30.18 15.69
C GLY A 583 -16.10 -28.68 15.44
N ILE A 584 -16.19 -27.87 16.50
CA ILE A 584 -16.31 -26.41 16.39
C ILE A 584 -15.18 -25.82 15.53
N ILE A 585 -13.95 -26.28 15.75
CA ILE A 585 -12.77 -25.83 15.00
C ILE A 585 -12.87 -26.22 13.54
N ALA A 586 -13.24 -27.47 13.24
CA ALA A 586 -13.37 -27.98 11.88
C ALA A 586 -14.43 -27.22 11.09
N ASP A 587 -15.61 -27.00 11.70
CA ASP A 587 -16.72 -26.26 11.09
C ASP A 587 -16.34 -24.81 10.79
N ALA A 588 -15.67 -24.13 11.72
CA ALA A 588 -15.24 -22.75 11.55
C ALA A 588 -14.15 -22.61 10.47
N LEU A 589 -13.21 -23.56 10.38
CA LEU A 589 -12.19 -23.56 9.31
C LEU A 589 -12.80 -23.90 7.94
N ALA A 590 -13.79 -24.79 7.88
CA ALA A 590 -14.52 -25.09 6.65
C ALA A 590 -15.29 -23.87 6.14
N ALA A 591 -15.96 -23.12 7.04
CA ALA A 591 -16.68 -21.91 6.69
C ALA A 591 -15.77 -20.79 6.09
N LEU A 592 -14.51 -20.73 6.50
CA LEU A 592 -13.52 -19.82 5.91
C LEU A 592 -13.09 -20.22 4.50
N ARG A 593 -13.17 -21.52 4.16
CA ARG A 593 -12.87 -22.01 2.80
C ARG A 593 -14.03 -21.81 1.82
N VAL A 594 -15.26 -21.77 2.30
CA VAL A 594 -16.48 -21.63 1.45
C VAL A 594 -16.78 -20.17 1.10
N ARG A 595 -16.23 -19.19 1.81
CA ARG A 595 -16.38 -17.75 1.51
C ARG A 595 -15.52 -17.27 0.32
N GLN A 596 -14.94 -18.22 -0.39
CA GLN A 596 -14.10 -18.04 -1.60
C GLN A 596 -15.00 -18.12 -2.89
#